data_2ed20e0005df3e981b6a97fc49582502
#
_entry.id   2ed20e0005df3e981b6a97fc49582502
#
_cell.length_a   1.000
_cell.length_b   1.000
_cell.length_c   1.000
_cell.angle_alpha   90.00
_cell.angle_beta   90.00
_cell.angle_gamma   90.00
#
_symmetry.space_group_name_H-M   'P 1'
#
loop_
_entity.id
_entity.type
_entity.pdbx_description
1 polymer ?
#
loop_
_entity_poly.entity_id
_entity_poly.type
_entity_poly.pdbx_seq_one_letter_code
_entity_poly.pdbx_strand_id
1 'polypeptide(L)'
;GAGGRALSLGRLLRRFYVETWGCQMNELDSQRMTGQLMQQGLLPTREATDADLILLNSCSVREKAVQKVYSRLGEYRLLKRARPHLQIGLCGCVAQQEGEEILRRVPDLDFVLGPARVGELSSLLARRATGERVVATGFPSERRYDFDAISRDGLHKGMVTIIEGCNKRCTFCIV
;
A
#
# COMPACT_ATOMS: atom_id res chain seq x y z
N GLY A 1 -12.24 12.95 30.14
CA GLY A 1 -11.34 11.85 29.95
C GLY A 1 -11.84 10.94 28.86
N ALA A 2 -11.37 11.09 27.61
CA ALA A 2 -11.64 10.16 26.52
C ALA A 2 -10.31 9.51 26.15
N GLY A 3 -9.89 8.52 26.94
CA GLY A 3 -8.83 7.59 26.61
C GLY A 3 -9.38 6.53 25.66
N GLY A 4 -9.52 6.86 24.37
CA GLY A 4 -9.74 5.86 23.31
C GLY A 4 -8.53 4.92 23.28
N ARG A 5 -8.72 3.68 23.72
CA ARG A 5 -7.76 2.61 23.54
C ARG A 5 -7.50 2.46 22.04
N ALA A 6 -6.38 2.95 21.54
CA ALA A 6 -5.77 2.49 20.35
C ALA A 6 -5.52 0.98 20.58
N LEU A 7 -6.43 0.14 20.09
CA LEU A 7 -6.24 -1.31 20.03
C LEU A 7 -4.98 -1.51 19.20
N SER A 8 -3.91 -1.89 19.88
CA SER A 8 -2.56 -1.92 19.35
C SER A 8 -2.50 -2.89 18.16
N LEU A 9 -2.45 -2.36 16.95
CA LEU A 9 -1.96 -3.06 15.75
C LEU A 9 -0.63 -3.81 16.07
N GLY A 10 0.15 -3.31 17.02
CA GLY A 10 1.44 -3.85 17.44
C GLY A 10 1.44 -5.21 18.15
N ARG A 11 0.29 -5.83 18.41
CA ARG A 11 0.26 -7.20 18.98
C ARG A 11 0.32 -8.29 17.90
N LEU A 12 -0.09 -8.00 16.65
CA LEU A 12 -0.14 -8.94 15.54
C LEU A 12 0.84 -8.60 14.41
N LEU A 13 1.11 -7.32 14.17
CA LEU A 13 2.01 -6.87 13.11
C LEU A 13 3.25 -6.23 13.74
N ARG A 14 4.41 -6.83 13.52
CA ARG A 14 5.70 -6.31 14.03
C ARG A 14 6.60 -5.84 12.92
N ARG A 15 6.63 -6.56 11.80
CA ARG A 15 7.51 -6.31 10.66
C ARG A 15 6.72 -6.15 9.39
N PHE A 16 7.17 -5.23 8.54
CA PHE A 16 6.57 -5.03 7.23
C PHE A 16 7.61 -5.04 6.12
N TYR A 17 7.18 -5.49 4.96
CA TYR A 17 7.94 -5.50 3.73
C TYR A 17 7.18 -4.70 2.66
N VAL A 18 7.87 -3.77 1.99
CA VAL A 18 7.32 -3.00 0.88
C VAL A 18 8.07 -3.36 -0.38
N GLU A 19 7.37 -3.91 -1.35
CA GLU A 19 7.90 -4.16 -2.69
C GLU A 19 7.33 -3.12 -3.65
N THR A 20 8.19 -2.39 -4.32
CA THR A 20 7.81 -1.29 -5.21
C THR A 20 8.18 -1.60 -6.64
N TRP A 21 7.20 -1.53 -7.54
CA TRP A 21 7.37 -1.64 -8.97
C TRP A 21 6.75 -0.44 -9.66
N GLY A 22 7.54 0.29 -10.40
CA GLY A 22 6.95 1.35 -11.21
C GLY A 22 7.82 2.57 -11.42
N CYS A 23 7.26 3.73 -11.16
CA CYS A 23 7.86 5.03 -11.37
C CYS A 23 8.18 5.72 -10.04
N GLN A 24 8.75 6.92 -10.12
CA GLN A 24 9.09 7.73 -8.94
C GLN A 24 7.87 8.02 -8.03
N MET A 25 6.65 8.09 -8.59
CA MET A 25 5.44 8.26 -7.79
C MET A 25 5.18 7.05 -6.87
N ASN A 26 5.39 5.83 -7.40
CA ASN A 26 5.29 4.63 -6.56
C ASN A 26 6.38 4.60 -5.49
N GLU A 27 7.59 5.07 -5.79
CA GLU A 27 8.66 5.19 -4.78
C GLU A 27 8.28 6.15 -3.66
N LEU A 28 7.74 7.33 -4.00
CA LEU A 28 7.26 8.30 -3.02
C LEU A 28 6.11 7.73 -2.17
N ASP A 29 5.14 7.07 -2.79
CA ASP A 29 4.04 6.43 -2.06
C ASP A 29 4.55 5.34 -1.12
N SER A 30 5.55 4.56 -1.53
CA SER A 30 6.19 3.57 -0.66
C SER A 30 6.93 4.21 0.52
N GLN A 31 7.60 5.35 0.32
CA GLN A 31 8.21 6.11 1.40
C GLN A 31 7.18 6.65 2.39
N ARG A 32 6.03 7.14 1.90
CA ARG A 32 4.90 7.57 2.73
C ARG A 32 4.33 6.43 3.55
N MET A 33 4.05 5.28 2.91
CA MET A 33 3.56 4.09 3.60
C MET A 33 4.55 3.59 4.65
N THR A 34 5.83 3.54 4.30
CA THR A 34 6.90 3.16 5.23
C THR A 34 6.93 4.08 6.46
N GLY A 35 6.87 5.39 6.25
CA GLY A 35 6.85 6.37 7.35
C GLY A 35 5.64 6.19 8.28
N GLN A 36 4.43 6.01 7.72
CA GLN A 36 3.22 5.75 8.51
C GLN A 36 3.34 4.47 9.35
N LEU A 37 3.88 3.38 8.77
CA LEU A 37 4.05 2.12 9.49
C LEU A 37 5.09 2.22 10.60
N MET A 38 6.20 2.92 10.36
CA MET A 38 7.23 3.17 11.38
C MET A 38 6.70 4.03 12.52
N GLN A 39 5.88 5.05 12.26
CA GLN A 39 5.20 5.85 13.28
C GLN A 39 4.26 5.01 14.16
N GLN A 40 3.71 3.91 13.64
CA GLN A 40 2.93 2.94 14.40
C GLN A 40 3.78 1.91 15.16
N GLY A 41 5.10 2.00 15.07
CA GLY A 41 6.02 1.10 15.76
C GLY A 41 6.34 -0.20 15.01
N LEU A 42 5.94 -0.32 13.73
CA LEU A 42 6.35 -1.46 12.92
C LEU A 42 7.78 -1.26 12.40
N LEU A 43 8.50 -2.36 12.25
CA LEU A 43 9.88 -2.37 11.76
C LEU A 43 9.94 -2.84 10.30
N PRO A 44 10.66 -2.12 9.42
CA PRO A 44 10.87 -2.58 8.05
C PRO A 44 11.77 -3.83 8.02
N THR A 45 11.49 -4.74 7.09
CA THR A 45 12.36 -5.89 6.78
C THR A 45 12.72 -5.89 5.31
N ARG A 46 13.84 -6.55 4.98
CA ARG A 46 14.30 -6.71 3.60
C ARG A 46 13.76 -7.96 2.91
N GLU A 47 13.23 -8.90 3.69
CA GLU A 47 12.73 -10.17 3.20
C GLU A 47 11.22 -10.30 3.47
N ALA A 48 10.48 -10.66 2.43
CA ALA A 48 9.04 -10.89 2.52
C ALA A 48 8.71 -12.06 3.48
N THR A 49 9.63 -13.02 3.61
CA THR A 49 9.51 -14.17 4.52
C THR A 49 9.50 -13.77 6.00
N ASP A 50 10.06 -12.63 6.34
CA ASP A 50 10.16 -12.15 7.74
C ASP A 50 9.06 -11.13 8.10
N ALA A 51 8.24 -10.75 7.12
CA ALA A 51 7.20 -9.73 7.32
C ALA A 51 5.90 -10.33 7.87
N ASP A 52 5.20 -9.57 8.70
CA ASP A 52 3.81 -9.82 9.11
C ASP A 52 2.83 -9.08 8.21
N LEU A 53 3.32 -8.03 7.51
CA LEU A 53 2.59 -7.23 6.53
C LEU A 53 3.44 -7.09 5.27
N ILE A 54 2.89 -7.47 4.12
CA ILE A 54 3.48 -7.25 2.81
C ILE A 54 2.65 -6.21 2.06
N LEU A 55 3.30 -5.18 1.54
CA LEU A 55 2.73 -4.19 0.64
C LEU A 55 3.38 -4.32 -0.74
N LEU A 56 2.59 -4.68 -1.75
CA LEU A 56 3.01 -4.67 -3.14
C LEU A 56 2.49 -3.39 -3.79
N ASN A 57 3.38 -2.42 -4.02
CA ASN A 57 3.05 -1.15 -4.67
C ASN A 57 3.44 -1.21 -6.15
N SER A 58 2.46 -1.12 -7.04
CA SER A 58 2.66 -1.36 -8.47
C SER A 58 2.03 -0.30 -9.36
N CYS A 59 2.76 0.05 -10.42
CA CYS A 59 2.31 0.90 -11.51
C CYS A 59 1.55 0.10 -12.57
N SER A 60 0.55 0.71 -13.22
CA SER A 60 -0.25 0.08 -14.29
C SER A 60 0.18 0.47 -15.71
N VAL A 61 1.17 1.34 -15.86
CA VAL A 61 1.57 1.94 -17.16
C VAL A 61 2.12 0.90 -18.15
N ARG A 62 2.65 -0.21 -17.68
CA ARG A 62 3.20 -1.28 -18.54
C ARG A 62 2.18 -2.39 -18.71
N GLU A 63 1.91 -2.76 -19.96
CA GLU A 63 0.94 -3.79 -20.34
C GLU A 63 1.07 -5.12 -19.56
N LYS A 64 2.30 -5.50 -19.21
CA LYS A 64 2.58 -6.71 -18.42
C LYS A 64 2.57 -6.48 -16.89
N ALA A 65 2.32 -5.25 -16.42
CA ALA A 65 2.40 -4.96 -14.99
C ALA A 65 1.36 -5.71 -14.19
N VAL A 66 0.13 -5.76 -14.67
CA VAL A 66 -0.98 -6.48 -14.02
C VAL A 66 -0.67 -7.98 -13.93
N GLN A 67 -0.16 -8.59 -15.00
CA GLN A 67 0.20 -10.03 -15.00
C GLN A 67 1.31 -10.34 -13.98
N LYS A 68 2.32 -9.45 -13.89
CA LYS A 68 3.38 -9.58 -12.87
C LYS A 68 2.85 -9.49 -11.46
N VAL A 69 1.89 -8.58 -11.22
CA VAL A 69 1.22 -8.45 -9.91
C VAL A 69 0.53 -9.75 -9.54
N TYR A 70 -0.26 -10.33 -10.43
CA TYR A 70 -0.93 -11.61 -10.16
C TYR A 70 0.06 -12.74 -9.86
N SER A 71 1.16 -12.83 -10.64
CA SER A 71 2.20 -13.82 -10.38
C SER A 71 2.85 -13.63 -9.00
N ARG A 72 3.17 -12.40 -8.63
CA ARG A 72 3.79 -12.10 -7.34
C ARG A 72 2.84 -12.34 -6.16
N LEU A 73 1.58 -12.00 -6.31
CA LEU A 73 0.55 -12.32 -5.32
C LEU A 73 0.39 -13.83 -5.14
N GLY A 74 0.57 -14.60 -6.21
CA GLY A 74 0.63 -16.07 -6.15
C GLY A 74 1.77 -16.60 -5.28
N GLU A 75 2.96 -15.98 -5.37
CA GLU A 75 4.10 -16.31 -4.51
C GLU A 75 3.81 -15.95 -3.04
N TYR A 76 3.26 -14.76 -2.78
CA TYR A 76 2.90 -14.34 -1.43
C TYR A 76 1.79 -15.19 -0.81
N ARG A 77 0.89 -15.72 -1.63
CA ARG A 77 -0.11 -16.70 -1.20
C ARG A 77 0.54 -17.93 -0.56
N LEU A 78 1.67 -18.41 -1.10
CA LEU A 78 2.40 -19.55 -0.52
C LEU A 78 2.93 -19.21 0.88
N LEU A 79 3.45 -17.99 1.06
CA LEU A 79 3.88 -17.52 2.38
C LEU A 79 2.71 -17.42 3.35
N LYS A 80 1.55 -16.93 2.89
CA LYS A 80 0.36 -16.80 3.73
C LYS A 80 -0.21 -18.14 4.15
N ARG A 81 -0.13 -19.18 3.31
CA ARG A 81 -0.54 -20.55 3.68
C ARG A 81 0.30 -21.11 4.82
N ALA A 82 1.61 -20.82 4.82
CA ALA A 82 2.50 -21.21 5.91
C ALA A 82 2.32 -20.33 7.15
N ARG A 83 1.87 -19.08 6.99
CA ARG A 83 1.67 -18.09 8.06
C ARG A 83 0.32 -17.39 7.88
N PRO A 84 -0.80 -17.97 8.38
CA PRO A 84 -2.16 -17.46 8.14
C PRO A 84 -2.42 -16.04 8.66
N HIS A 85 -1.63 -15.56 9.61
CA HIS A 85 -1.70 -14.19 10.14
C HIS A 85 -1.01 -13.13 9.26
N LEU A 86 -0.23 -13.57 8.25
CA LEU A 86 0.39 -12.66 7.29
C LEU A 86 -0.68 -11.84 6.56
N GLN A 87 -0.54 -10.53 6.55
CA GLN A 87 -1.39 -9.63 5.78
C GLN A 87 -0.72 -9.23 4.47
N ILE A 88 -1.49 -9.21 3.40
CA ILE A 88 -1.02 -8.85 2.06
C ILE A 88 -1.90 -7.73 1.53
N GLY A 89 -1.30 -6.58 1.20
CA GLY A 89 -1.95 -5.44 0.58
C GLY A 89 -1.42 -5.16 -0.81
N LEU A 90 -2.32 -4.89 -1.75
CA LEU A 90 -1.97 -4.35 -3.06
C LEU A 90 -2.17 -2.83 -3.05
N CYS A 91 -1.13 -2.10 -3.47
CA CYS A 91 -1.11 -0.64 -3.49
C CYS A 91 -0.78 -0.10 -4.89
N GLY A 92 -1.06 1.18 -5.12
CA GLY A 92 -0.67 1.90 -6.33
C GLY A 92 -1.67 1.82 -7.47
N CYS A 93 -1.19 2.07 -8.71
CA CYS A 93 -2.06 2.24 -9.88
C CYS A 93 -2.79 0.95 -10.28
N VAL A 94 -2.15 -0.23 -10.13
CA VAL A 94 -2.84 -1.51 -10.39
C VAL A 94 -3.94 -1.73 -9.36
N ALA A 95 -3.73 -1.37 -8.10
CA ALA A 95 -4.75 -1.41 -7.07
C ALA A 95 -5.97 -0.52 -7.43
N GLN A 96 -5.71 0.69 -7.93
CA GLN A 96 -6.74 1.61 -8.40
C GLN A 96 -7.52 1.06 -9.59
N GLN A 97 -6.83 0.42 -10.54
CA GLN A 97 -7.43 -0.11 -11.76
C GLN A 97 -8.28 -1.36 -11.49
N GLU A 98 -7.76 -2.31 -10.72
CA GLU A 98 -8.41 -3.59 -10.45
C GLU A 98 -9.51 -3.48 -9.38
N GLY A 99 -9.33 -2.61 -8.39
CA GLY A 99 -10.32 -2.35 -7.35
C GLY A 99 -10.80 -3.62 -6.63
N GLU A 100 -12.12 -3.79 -6.54
CA GLU A 100 -12.72 -4.97 -5.89
C GLU A 100 -12.54 -6.28 -6.68
N GLU A 101 -12.31 -6.19 -7.99
CA GLU A 101 -12.17 -7.37 -8.84
C GLU A 101 -10.98 -8.22 -8.42
N ILE A 102 -9.85 -7.60 -8.06
CA ILE A 102 -8.68 -8.35 -7.63
C ILE A 102 -8.90 -9.08 -6.30
N LEU A 103 -9.71 -8.53 -5.38
CA LEU A 103 -10.06 -9.24 -4.15
C LEU A 103 -10.90 -10.50 -4.41
N ARG A 104 -11.70 -10.50 -5.47
CA ARG A 104 -12.46 -11.69 -5.88
C ARG A 104 -11.55 -12.74 -6.51
N ARG A 105 -10.61 -12.33 -7.35
CA ARG A 105 -9.66 -13.22 -8.04
C ARG A 105 -8.54 -13.75 -7.14
N VAL A 106 -8.14 -12.96 -6.14
CA VAL A 106 -7.07 -13.30 -5.19
C VAL A 106 -7.64 -13.31 -3.77
N PRO A 107 -8.24 -14.43 -3.31
CA PRO A 107 -8.88 -14.52 -1.99
C PRO A 107 -7.93 -14.27 -0.82
N ASP A 108 -6.64 -14.53 -1.02
CA ASP A 108 -5.61 -14.35 0.01
C ASP A 108 -5.14 -12.88 0.16
N LEU A 109 -5.58 -11.99 -0.73
CA LEU A 109 -5.33 -10.56 -0.61
C LEU A 109 -6.23 -9.95 0.46
N ASP A 110 -5.68 -9.18 1.37
CA ASP A 110 -6.40 -8.65 2.53
C ASP A 110 -7.02 -7.28 2.26
N PHE A 111 -6.33 -6.44 1.48
CA PHE A 111 -6.82 -5.10 1.14
C PHE A 111 -6.20 -4.55 -0.14
N VAL A 112 -6.86 -3.54 -0.67
CA VAL A 112 -6.47 -2.79 -1.87
C VAL A 112 -6.45 -1.30 -1.55
N LEU A 113 -5.34 -0.63 -1.90
CA LEU A 113 -5.11 0.78 -1.59
C LEU A 113 -4.67 1.55 -2.85
N GLY A 114 -5.52 2.42 -3.34
CA GLY A 114 -5.21 3.31 -4.46
C GLY A 114 -4.22 4.43 -4.07
N PRO A 115 -3.50 5.02 -5.04
CA PRO A 115 -2.46 6.02 -4.76
C PRO A 115 -3.00 7.26 -4.06
N ALA A 116 -4.20 7.72 -4.40
CA ALA A 116 -4.83 8.89 -3.76
C ALA A 116 -5.22 8.64 -2.29
N ARG A 117 -5.17 7.39 -1.83
CA ARG A 117 -5.59 6.99 -0.47
C ARG A 117 -4.45 6.46 0.40
N VAL A 118 -3.20 6.66 -0.01
CA VAL A 118 -2.00 6.24 0.75
C VAL A 118 -2.02 6.78 2.17
N GLY A 119 -2.51 8.01 2.40
CA GLY A 119 -2.67 8.58 3.74
C GLY A 119 -3.66 7.85 4.66
N GLU A 120 -4.49 6.96 4.12
CA GLU A 120 -5.48 6.18 4.88
C GLU A 120 -4.95 4.80 5.34
N LEU A 121 -3.68 4.46 5.05
CA LEU A 121 -3.13 3.13 5.35
C LEU A 121 -3.32 2.75 6.83
N SER A 122 -3.07 3.67 7.75
CA SER A 122 -3.21 3.43 9.19
C SER A 122 -4.63 3.07 9.59
N SER A 123 -5.62 3.82 9.10
CA SER A 123 -7.04 3.57 9.37
C SER A 123 -7.53 2.28 8.70
N LEU A 124 -7.00 1.98 7.52
CA LEU A 124 -7.29 0.76 6.77
C LEU A 124 -6.80 -0.48 7.55
N LEU A 125 -5.58 -0.45 8.08
CA LEU A 125 -5.04 -1.54 8.89
C LEU A 125 -5.83 -1.73 10.19
N ALA A 126 -6.32 -0.65 10.81
CA ALA A 126 -7.18 -0.73 11.98
C ALA A 126 -8.52 -1.45 11.65
N ARG A 127 -9.15 -1.12 10.51
CA ARG A 127 -10.35 -1.83 10.02
C ARG A 127 -10.03 -3.28 9.70
N ARG A 128 -8.88 -3.54 9.08
CA ARG A 128 -8.45 -4.91 8.78
C ARG A 128 -8.27 -5.77 10.04
N ALA A 129 -7.85 -5.19 11.15
CA ALA A 129 -7.72 -5.88 12.44
C ALA A 129 -9.07 -6.39 12.98
N THR A 130 -10.20 -5.85 12.54
CA THR A 130 -11.56 -6.35 12.85
C THR A 130 -12.04 -7.45 11.90
N GLY A 131 -11.18 -7.91 10.97
CA GLY A 131 -11.50 -8.95 9.99
C GLY A 131 -12.10 -8.45 8.68
N GLU A 132 -12.30 -7.14 8.52
CA GLU A 132 -12.86 -6.54 7.31
C GLU A 132 -11.86 -6.62 6.13
N ARG A 133 -12.34 -7.02 4.95
CA ARG A 133 -11.58 -6.87 3.70
C ARG A 133 -11.87 -5.49 3.13
N VAL A 134 -10.83 -4.70 2.91
CA VAL A 134 -10.98 -3.28 2.61
C VAL A 134 -10.51 -2.96 1.19
N VAL A 135 -11.34 -2.24 0.45
CA VAL A 135 -10.96 -1.58 -0.81
C VAL A 135 -11.03 -0.08 -0.59
N ALA A 136 -9.89 0.58 -0.71
CA ALA A 136 -9.75 2.02 -0.64
C ALA A 136 -9.16 2.53 -1.97
N THR A 137 -10.02 2.73 -2.95
CA THR A 137 -9.69 3.24 -4.29
C THR A 137 -10.47 4.51 -4.59
N GLY A 138 -10.14 5.18 -5.69
CA GLY A 138 -10.74 6.46 -6.04
C GLY A 138 -10.16 7.64 -5.27
N PHE A 139 -10.71 8.81 -5.51
CA PHE A 139 -10.27 10.04 -4.86
C PHE A 139 -11.06 10.26 -3.56
N PRO A 140 -10.40 10.54 -2.43
CA PRO A 140 -11.07 10.91 -1.20
C PRO A 140 -11.74 12.29 -1.36
N SER A 141 -12.84 12.51 -0.63
CA SER A 141 -13.52 13.82 -0.59
C SER A 141 -12.61 14.92 -0.01
N GLU A 142 -11.78 14.57 0.93
CA GLU A 142 -10.76 15.44 1.52
C GLU A 142 -9.38 14.79 1.36
N ARG A 143 -8.43 15.51 0.77
CA ARG A 143 -7.04 15.06 0.67
C ARG A 143 -6.27 15.58 1.87
N ARG A 144 -5.69 14.66 2.63
CA ARG A 144 -4.74 14.98 3.69
C ARG A 144 -3.34 14.61 3.23
N TYR A 145 -2.48 15.60 3.18
CA TYR A 145 -1.05 15.39 2.93
C TYR A 145 -0.32 15.40 4.26
N ASP A 146 0.13 14.24 4.69
CA ASP A 146 1.00 14.11 5.85
C ASP A 146 2.46 14.11 5.35
N PHE A 147 3.07 15.28 5.39
CA PHE A 147 4.46 15.45 4.99
C PHE A 147 5.46 14.95 6.05
N ASP A 148 5.00 14.79 7.28
CA ASP A 148 5.85 14.37 8.41
C ASP A 148 6.05 12.84 8.43
N ALA A 149 5.19 12.09 7.74
CA ALA A 149 5.24 10.63 7.68
C ALA A 149 6.14 10.08 6.55
N ILE A 150 6.93 10.91 5.87
CA ILE A 150 7.76 10.46 4.76
C ILE A 150 9.08 9.88 5.27
N SER A 151 9.28 8.57 5.13
CA SER A 151 10.58 7.94 5.33
C SER A 151 11.46 8.17 4.10
N ARG A 152 12.51 8.98 4.24
CA ARG A 152 13.41 9.34 3.15
C ARG A 152 14.61 8.40 3.08
N ASP A 153 14.93 7.92 1.89
CA ASP A 153 16.16 7.19 1.63
C ASP A 153 17.33 8.18 1.47
N GLY A 154 17.94 8.55 2.59
CA GLY A 154 19.15 9.41 2.64
C GLY A 154 18.85 10.90 2.82
N LEU A 155 19.91 11.65 3.12
CA LEU A 155 19.86 13.07 3.51
C LEU A 155 19.84 14.05 2.31
N HIS A 156 20.07 13.58 1.09
CA HIS A 156 20.38 14.46 -0.06
C HIS A 156 19.30 14.49 -1.14
N LYS A 157 18.25 13.67 -1.05
CA LYS A 157 17.16 13.62 -2.04
C LYS A 157 15.80 13.62 -1.34
N GLY A 158 14.89 14.46 -1.81
CA GLY A 158 13.50 14.47 -1.41
C GLY A 158 12.62 14.57 -2.65
N MET A 159 11.60 13.72 -2.75
CA MET A 159 10.56 13.84 -3.76
C MET A 159 9.42 14.68 -3.22
N VAL A 160 8.90 15.61 -4.04
CA VAL A 160 7.74 16.42 -3.72
C VAL A 160 6.74 16.26 -4.86
N THR A 161 5.53 15.84 -4.52
CA THR A 161 4.43 15.81 -5.49
C THR A 161 4.00 17.23 -5.82
N ILE A 162 4.14 17.63 -7.07
CA ILE A 162 3.73 18.95 -7.55
C ILE A 162 2.40 18.93 -8.29
N ILE A 163 1.96 17.76 -8.75
CA ILE A 163 0.68 17.57 -9.44
C ILE A 163 0.18 16.14 -9.24
N GLU A 164 -1.11 15.97 -9.03
CA GLU A 164 -1.79 14.67 -8.98
C GLU A 164 -3.04 14.72 -9.86
N GLY A 165 -3.06 13.85 -10.88
CA GLY A 165 -4.12 13.82 -11.87
C GLY A 165 -4.03 14.98 -12.88
N CYS A 166 -4.78 14.87 -13.96
CA CYS A 166 -4.81 15.89 -15.01
C CYS A 166 -6.16 15.83 -15.75
N ASN A 167 -6.76 16.99 -15.99
CA ASN A 167 -8.00 17.11 -16.76
C ASN A 167 -7.74 17.40 -18.25
N LYS A 168 -6.49 17.34 -18.71
CA LYS A 168 -6.13 17.53 -20.12
C LYS A 168 -6.34 16.25 -20.92
N ARG A 169 -6.56 16.42 -22.24
CA ARG A 169 -6.76 15.30 -23.18
C ARG A 169 -5.68 15.31 -24.25
N CYS A 170 -4.43 15.18 -23.84
CA CYS A 170 -3.31 15.13 -24.75
C CYS A 170 -3.29 13.76 -25.47
N THR A 171 -3.11 13.78 -26.80
CA THR A 171 -3.19 12.57 -27.64
C THR A 171 -2.12 11.51 -27.33
N PHE A 172 -1.02 11.88 -26.69
CA PHE A 172 0.08 11.00 -26.29
C PHE A 172 0.05 10.63 -24.81
N CYS A 173 -0.96 11.09 -24.07
CA CYS A 173 -1.02 10.90 -22.62
C CYS A 173 -1.70 9.58 -22.27
N ILE A 174 -1.14 8.87 -21.31
CA ILE A 174 -1.65 7.60 -20.78
C ILE A 174 -2.45 7.78 -19.49
N VAL A 175 -2.43 8.99 -18.92
CA VAL A 175 -3.13 9.32 -17.65
C VAL A 175 -4.59 9.66 -17.90
#